data_69e2d40c565cc507967903a6272bc53a
#
_entry.id   69e2d40c565cc507967903a6272bc53a
#
_cell.length_a   1.000
_cell.length_b   1.000
_cell.length_c   1.000
_cell.angle_alpha   90.00
_cell.angle_beta   90.00
_cell.angle_gamma   90.00
#
_symmetry.space_group_name_H-M   'P 1'
#
loop_
_entity.id
_entity.type
_entity.pdbx_description
1 polymer ?
#
loop_
_entity_poly.entity_id
_entity_poly.type
_entity_poly.pdbx_seq_one_letter_code
_entity_poly.pdbx_strand_id
1 'polypeptide(L)'
;MNLRQFSRVSRGNAVLGIASGFLMWALCDIITGESEPVDAGLYLPLALLLSGVIASMPSPKQFLSGVAGIYIGQVVAMAFLGSSGSGANLWPLTAVMMVPLMGVSILGGLITCVVFSRASFARQQTGDVSDAPEEHE
;
A
#
# COMPACT_ATOMS: atom_id res chain seq x y z
N MET A 1 8.06 12.92 19.47
CA MET A 1 6.86 12.34 18.81
C MET A 1 6.14 11.47 19.82
N ASN A 2 4.86 11.77 20.10
CA ASN A 2 4.11 11.15 21.20
C ASN A 2 3.65 9.73 20.76
N LEU A 3 3.78 8.70 21.60
CA LEU A 3 3.42 7.30 21.28
C LEU A 3 1.97 7.17 20.79
N ARG A 4 1.05 8.00 21.28
CA ARG A 4 -0.35 8.04 20.84
C ARG A 4 -0.51 8.51 19.40
N GLN A 5 0.35 9.42 18.94
CA GLN A 5 0.31 9.94 17.57
C GLN A 5 0.90 8.91 16.59
N PHE A 6 1.97 8.22 17.00
CA PHE A 6 2.53 7.09 16.25
C PHE A 6 1.50 5.99 16.01
N SER A 7 0.75 5.61 17.04
CA SER A 7 -0.29 4.58 16.96
C SER A 7 -1.47 4.96 16.02
N ARG A 8 -1.89 6.22 15.98
CA ARG A 8 -3.00 6.67 15.12
C ARG A 8 -2.61 6.64 13.65
N VAL A 9 -1.43 7.10 13.32
CA VAL A 9 -0.94 7.16 11.92
C VAL A 9 -0.69 5.76 11.38
N SER A 10 -0.10 4.87 12.18
CA SER A 10 0.07 3.46 11.81
C SER A 10 -1.26 2.77 11.51
N ARG A 11 -2.33 3.08 12.27
CA ARG A 11 -3.68 2.55 12.01
C ARG A 11 -4.24 3.04 10.68
N GLY A 12 -4.02 4.30 10.31
CA GLY A 12 -4.46 4.85 9.02
C GLY A 12 -3.86 4.09 7.84
N ASN A 13 -2.54 3.86 7.85
CA ASN A 13 -1.86 3.07 6.83
C ASN A 13 -2.39 1.63 6.76
N ALA A 14 -2.60 0.98 7.93
CA ALA A 14 -3.12 -0.38 7.99
C ALA A 14 -4.54 -0.49 7.44
N VAL A 15 -5.44 0.44 7.80
CA VAL A 15 -6.82 0.45 7.29
C VAL A 15 -6.86 0.65 5.78
N LEU A 16 -6.09 1.60 5.23
CA LEU A 16 -5.98 1.79 3.79
C LEU A 16 -5.38 0.57 3.10
N GLY A 17 -4.40 -0.08 3.73
CA GLY A 17 -3.82 -1.32 3.25
C GLY A 17 -4.86 -2.44 3.18
N ILE A 18 -5.65 -2.65 4.24
CA ILE A 18 -6.72 -3.66 4.25
C ILE A 18 -7.74 -3.37 3.15
N ALA A 19 -8.19 -2.13 3.06
CA ALA A 19 -9.17 -1.74 2.04
C ALA A 19 -8.64 -1.96 0.61
N SER A 20 -7.41 -1.53 0.31
CA SER A 20 -6.82 -1.70 -1.01
C SER A 20 -6.53 -3.16 -1.35
N GLY A 21 -6.07 -3.96 -0.38
CA GLY A 21 -5.87 -5.40 -0.56
C GLY A 21 -7.17 -6.16 -0.83
N PHE A 22 -8.26 -5.81 -0.14
CA PHE A 22 -9.58 -6.37 -0.38
C PHE A 22 -10.13 -5.95 -1.76
N LEU A 23 -10.05 -4.65 -2.08
CA LEU A 23 -10.55 -4.10 -3.34
C LEU A 23 -9.84 -4.69 -4.56
N MET A 24 -8.55 -4.99 -4.45
CA MET A 24 -7.80 -5.63 -5.51
C MET A 24 -8.45 -6.98 -5.94
N TRP A 25 -8.92 -7.77 -4.98
CA TRP A 25 -9.63 -9.01 -5.27
C TRP A 25 -11.04 -8.76 -5.81
N ALA A 26 -11.79 -7.86 -5.19
CA ALA A 26 -13.15 -7.53 -5.60
C ALA A 26 -13.24 -6.92 -7.00
N LEU A 27 -12.21 -6.18 -7.43
CA LEU A 27 -12.17 -5.53 -8.74
C LEU A 27 -11.54 -6.40 -9.83
N CYS A 28 -10.84 -7.49 -9.48
CA CYS A 28 -10.15 -8.33 -10.44
C CYS A 28 -11.07 -8.84 -11.54
N ASP A 29 -12.18 -9.48 -11.17
CA ASP A 29 -13.17 -10.01 -12.10
C ASP A 29 -13.76 -8.92 -13.02
N ILE A 30 -14.02 -7.74 -12.46
CA ILE A 30 -14.59 -6.61 -13.23
C ILE A 30 -13.59 -6.07 -14.26
N ILE A 31 -12.29 -6.04 -13.92
CA ILE A 31 -11.26 -5.41 -14.74
C ILE A 31 -10.68 -6.38 -15.75
N THR A 32 -10.47 -7.63 -15.37
CA THR A 32 -9.73 -8.62 -16.17
C THR A 32 -10.61 -9.75 -16.70
N GLY A 33 -11.80 -9.95 -16.13
CA GLY A 33 -12.66 -11.10 -16.40
C GLY A 33 -12.18 -12.39 -15.73
N GLU A 34 -11.09 -12.33 -14.94
CA GLU A 34 -10.56 -13.48 -14.21
C GLU A 34 -11.00 -13.44 -12.75
N SER A 35 -11.44 -14.57 -12.23
CA SER A 35 -11.92 -14.67 -10.84
C SER A 35 -10.79 -14.56 -9.80
N GLU A 36 -9.54 -14.84 -10.19
CA GLU A 36 -8.37 -14.80 -9.31
C GLU A 36 -7.31 -13.85 -9.84
N PRO A 37 -6.79 -12.90 -9.00
CA PRO A 37 -5.75 -11.97 -9.42
C PRO A 37 -4.44 -12.64 -9.89
N VAL A 38 -4.19 -13.88 -9.46
CA VAL A 38 -3.00 -14.66 -9.84
C VAL A 38 -3.02 -15.01 -11.32
N ASP A 39 -4.19 -15.31 -11.86
CA ASP A 39 -4.39 -15.71 -13.26
C ASP A 39 -4.44 -14.49 -14.20
N ALA A 40 -4.66 -13.31 -13.63
CA ALA A 40 -4.81 -12.07 -14.37
C ALA A 40 -3.47 -11.44 -14.83
N GLY A 41 -2.39 -12.20 -14.93
CA GLY A 41 -1.11 -11.77 -15.50
C GLY A 41 -0.48 -10.56 -14.81
N LEU A 42 -0.38 -9.42 -15.52
CA LEU A 42 0.23 -8.19 -14.99
C LEU A 42 -0.66 -7.43 -13.99
N TYR A 43 -1.94 -7.78 -13.87
CA TYR A 43 -2.85 -7.11 -12.95
C TYR A 43 -2.36 -7.20 -11.50
N LEU A 44 -2.01 -8.39 -11.03
CA LEU A 44 -1.58 -8.61 -9.65
C LEU A 44 -0.35 -7.76 -9.25
N PRO A 45 0.78 -7.78 -9.98
CA PRO A 45 1.93 -6.98 -9.60
C PRO A 45 1.66 -5.47 -9.68
N LEU A 46 0.89 -5.00 -10.66
CA LEU A 46 0.53 -3.58 -10.77
C LEU A 46 -0.39 -3.14 -9.64
N ALA A 47 -1.41 -3.95 -9.32
CA ALA A 47 -2.32 -3.69 -8.22
C ALA A 47 -1.60 -3.69 -6.86
N LEU A 48 -0.65 -4.60 -6.63
CA LEU A 48 0.18 -4.64 -5.42
C LEU A 48 1.07 -3.40 -5.29
N LEU A 49 1.71 -2.98 -6.37
CA LEU A 49 2.56 -1.79 -6.39
C LEU A 49 1.73 -0.54 -6.08
N LEU A 50 0.59 -0.37 -6.75
CA LEU A 50 -0.31 0.75 -6.55
C LEU A 50 -0.89 0.76 -5.13
N SER A 51 -1.30 -0.40 -4.62
CA SER A 51 -1.79 -0.55 -3.24
C SER A 51 -0.71 -0.17 -2.23
N GLY A 52 0.57 -0.54 -2.46
CA GLY A 52 1.70 -0.14 -1.64
C GLY A 52 1.90 1.37 -1.60
N VAL A 53 1.78 2.05 -2.74
CA VAL A 53 1.81 3.51 -2.84
C VAL A 53 0.67 4.14 -2.04
N ILE A 54 -0.57 3.74 -2.30
CA ILE A 54 -1.77 4.30 -1.66
C ILE A 54 -1.74 4.10 -0.14
N ALA A 55 -1.44 2.89 0.32
CA ALA A 55 -1.40 2.56 1.75
C ALA A 55 -0.28 3.30 2.51
N SER A 56 0.73 3.81 1.79
CA SER A 56 1.86 4.54 2.38
C SER A 56 1.68 6.06 2.39
N MET A 57 0.67 6.59 1.67
CA MET A 57 0.44 8.04 1.55
C MET A 57 0.26 8.76 2.89
N PRO A 58 -0.52 8.26 3.88
CA PRO A 58 -0.72 8.98 5.13
C PRO A 58 0.55 9.13 5.96
N SER A 59 1.44 8.14 5.91
CA SER A 59 2.73 8.18 6.57
C SER A 59 3.77 7.31 5.86
N PRO A 60 4.58 7.89 4.98
CA PRO A 60 5.59 7.14 4.24
C PRO A 60 6.62 6.43 5.13
N LYS A 61 6.91 7.00 6.31
CA LYS A 61 7.86 6.41 7.29
C LYS A 61 7.33 5.13 7.94
N GLN A 62 6.02 4.89 7.87
CA GLN A 62 5.35 3.72 8.48
C GLN A 62 4.70 2.83 7.42
N PHE A 63 5.25 2.81 6.21
CA PHE A 63 4.70 2.07 5.07
C PHE A 63 4.53 0.57 5.33
N LEU A 64 5.36 -0.04 6.19
CA LEU A 64 5.25 -1.45 6.54
C LEU A 64 3.90 -1.82 7.19
N SER A 65 3.28 -0.89 7.93
CA SER A 65 1.94 -1.13 8.48
C SER A 65 0.88 -1.17 7.36
N GLY A 66 1.07 -0.40 6.30
CA GLY A 66 0.25 -0.45 5.10
C GLY A 66 0.40 -1.77 4.36
N VAL A 67 1.65 -2.23 4.16
CA VAL A 67 1.94 -3.53 3.52
C VAL A 67 1.32 -4.69 4.29
N ALA A 68 1.46 -4.69 5.63
CA ALA A 68 0.80 -5.69 6.47
C ALA A 68 -0.72 -5.65 6.33
N GLY A 69 -1.30 -4.44 6.24
CA GLY A 69 -2.72 -4.24 5.97
C GLY A 69 -3.14 -4.84 4.62
N ILE A 70 -2.37 -4.60 3.54
CA ILE A 70 -2.64 -5.16 2.22
C ILE A 70 -2.71 -6.70 2.29
N TYR A 71 -1.75 -7.33 2.96
CA TYR A 71 -1.74 -8.78 3.12
C TYR A 71 -2.99 -9.28 3.87
N ILE A 72 -3.35 -8.65 4.97
CA ILE A 72 -4.57 -8.98 5.72
C ILE A 72 -5.82 -8.81 4.84
N GLY A 73 -5.91 -7.72 4.10
CA GLY A 73 -7.02 -7.46 3.18
C GLY A 73 -7.18 -8.54 2.11
N GLN A 74 -6.07 -9.01 1.55
CA GLN A 74 -6.07 -10.13 0.60
C GLN A 74 -6.52 -11.44 1.23
N VAL A 75 -6.01 -11.79 2.41
CA VAL A 75 -6.40 -13.01 3.13
C VAL A 75 -7.91 -12.98 3.44
N VAL A 76 -8.42 -11.83 3.88
CA VAL A 76 -9.86 -11.65 4.11
C VAL A 76 -10.65 -11.81 2.81
N ALA A 77 -10.20 -11.17 1.71
CA ALA A 77 -10.87 -11.32 0.41
C ALA A 77 -10.89 -12.78 -0.07
N MET A 78 -9.76 -13.48 0.02
CA MET A 78 -9.68 -14.91 -0.33
C MET A 78 -10.66 -15.77 0.50
N ALA A 79 -10.76 -15.48 1.81
CA ALA A 79 -11.67 -16.21 2.68
C ALA A 79 -13.14 -15.99 2.35
N PHE A 80 -13.52 -14.77 1.92
CA PHE A 80 -14.91 -14.42 1.62
C PHE A 80 -15.30 -14.66 0.14
N LEU A 81 -14.42 -14.33 -0.80
CA LEU A 81 -14.69 -14.40 -2.23
C LEU A 81 -14.25 -15.73 -2.83
N GLY A 82 -13.17 -16.31 -2.36
CA GLY A 82 -12.62 -17.57 -2.87
C GLY A 82 -13.39 -18.82 -2.43
N SER A 83 -14.34 -18.70 -1.49
CA SER A 83 -15.15 -19.85 -1.02
C SER A 83 -16.32 -20.23 -1.96
N SER A 84 -16.52 -19.47 -3.02
CA SER A 84 -17.68 -19.66 -3.93
C SER A 84 -17.46 -20.73 -5.00
N GLY A 85 -16.27 -21.33 -5.10
CA GLY A 85 -15.92 -22.36 -6.08
C GLY A 85 -16.02 -23.78 -5.50
N SER A 86 -16.52 -24.72 -6.30
CA SER A 86 -16.74 -26.15 -5.95
C SER A 86 -15.45 -27.00 -5.91
N GLY A 87 -14.27 -26.42 -5.71
CA GLY A 87 -12.98 -27.11 -5.62
C GLY A 87 -12.46 -27.20 -4.19
N ALA A 88 -11.44 -28.04 -3.95
CA ALA A 88 -10.69 -28.06 -2.69
C ALA A 88 -10.24 -26.64 -2.39
N ASN A 89 -10.64 -26.12 -1.22
CA ASN A 89 -10.38 -24.72 -0.85
C ASN A 89 -8.89 -24.51 -0.59
N LEU A 90 -8.14 -24.13 -1.64
CA LEU A 90 -6.69 -23.93 -1.61
C LEU A 90 -6.29 -22.52 -1.12
N TRP A 91 -7.25 -21.73 -0.64
CA TRP A 91 -6.95 -20.36 -0.18
C TRP A 91 -5.80 -20.27 0.84
N PRO A 92 -5.57 -21.24 1.76
CA PRO A 92 -4.44 -21.14 2.67
C PRO A 92 -3.11 -21.27 1.94
N LEU A 93 -3.04 -22.12 0.90
CA LEU A 93 -1.83 -22.26 0.07
C LEU A 93 -1.59 -20.99 -0.75
N THR A 94 -2.63 -20.42 -1.34
CA THR A 94 -2.55 -19.15 -2.08
C THR A 94 -2.08 -18.03 -1.16
N ALA A 95 -2.59 -17.95 0.07
CA ALA A 95 -2.15 -16.96 1.05
C ALA A 95 -0.63 -17.05 1.34
N VAL A 96 -0.09 -18.26 1.50
CA VAL A 96 1.36 -18.48 1.69
C VAL A 96 2.14 -18.05 0.44
N MET A 97 1.66 -18.38 -0.75
CA MET A 97 2.30 -18.03 -2.02
C MET A 97 2.29 -16.51 -2.29
N MET A 98 1.37 -15.76 -1.67
CA MET A 98 1.32 -14.30 -1.76
C MET A 98 2.42 -13.60 -0.96
N VAL A 99 3.04 -14.26 0.05
CA VAL A 99 4.07 -13.63 0.90
C VAL A 99 5.24 -13.05 0.08
N PRO A 100 5.88 -13.78 -0.84
CA PRO A 100 6.97 -13.21 -1.65
C PRO A 100 6.50 -12.06 -2.55
N LEU A 101 5.25 -12.09 -3.02
CA LEU A 101 4.67 -11.04 -3.85
C LEU A 101 4.44 -9.73 -3.09
N MET A 102 4.38 -9.78 -1.74
CA MET A 102 4.35 -8.56 -0.91
C MET A 102 5.60 -7.69 -1.10
N GLY A 103 6.70 -8.25 -1.59
CA GLY A 103 7.88 -7.49 -2.00
C GLY A 103 7.55 -6.37 -3.00
N VAL A 104 6.59 -6.58 -3.90
CA VAL A 104 6.13 -5.55 -4.86
C VAL A 104 5.41 -4.41 -4.14
N SER A 105 4.59 -4.69 -3.13
CA SER A 105 3.95 -3.65 -2.30
C SER A 105 4.97 -2.88 -1.47
N ILE A 106 6.02 -3.54 -1.00
CA ILE A 106 7.15 -2.87 -0.31
C ILE A 106 7.83 -1.89 -1.25
N LEU A 107 8.08 -2.26 -2.51
CA LEU A 107 8.64 -1.34 -3.51
C LEU A 107 7.75 -0.11 -3.72
N GLY A 108 6.43 -0.29 -3.82
CA GLY A 108 5.48 0.82 -3.89
C GLY A 108 5.57 1.77 -2.69
N GLY A 109 5.66 1.22 -1.48
CA GLY A 109 5.84 1.99 -0.24
C GLY A 109 7.18 2.73 -0.19
N LEU A 110 8.26 2.11 -0.65
CA LEU A 110 9.58 2.74 -0.73
C LEU A 110 9.61 3.89 -1.74
N ILE A 111 8.99 3.73 -2.90
CA ILE A 111 8.85 4.81 -3.90
C ILE A 111 8.17 6.01 -3.24
N THR A 112 7.07 5.81 -2.54
CA THR A 112 6.36 6.86 -1.82
C THR A 112 7.27 7.54 -0.80
N CYS A 113 8.01 6.77 -0.01
CA CYS A 113 8.95 7.28 0.99
C CYS A 113 10.02 8.18 0.36
N VAL A 114 10.63 7.76 -0.75
CA VAL A 114 11.68 8.52 -1.46
C VAL A 114 11.12 9.81 -2.05
N VAL A 115 9.95 9.76 -2.71
CA VAL A 115 9.32 10.93 -3.33
C VAL A 115 8.98 11.98 -2.27
N PHE A 116 8.36 11.59 -1.16
CA PHE A 116 8.01 12.51 -0.08
C PHE A 116 9.24 13.09 0.62
N SER A 117 10.32 12.31 0.79
CA SER A 117 11.57 12.81 1.36
C SER A 117 12.19 13.91 0.48
N ARG A 118 12.23 13.68 -0.84
CA ARG A 118 12.77 14.68 -1.79
C ARG A 118 11.92 15.95 -1.83
N ALA A 119 10.60 15.84 -1.83
CA ALA A 119 9.68 16.97 -1.82
C ALA A 119 9.85 17.84 -0.55
N SER A 120 10.11 17.22 0.60
CA SER A 120 10.36 17.91 1.86
C SER A 120 11.68 18.71 1.82
N PHE A 121 12.74 18.14 1.25
CA PHE A 121 14.02 18.83 1.07
C PHE A 121 13.90 20.04 0.14
N ALA A 122 13.19 19.91 -0.99
CA ALA A 122 12.99 21.00 -1.93
C ALA A 122 12.24 22.19 -1.30
N ARG A 123 11.27 21.93 -0.43
CA ARG A 123 10.53 22.98 0.29
C ARG A 123 11.39 23.74 1.31
N GLN A 124 12.33 23.07 1.98
CA GLN A 124 13.22 23.72 2.92
C GLN A 124 14.18 24.68 2.22
N GLN A 125 14.71 24.34 1.04
CA GLN A 125 15.60 25.21 0.28
C GLN A 125 14.90 26.46 -0.25
N THR A 126 13.63 26.40 -0.62
CA THR A 126 12.87 27.57 -1.10
C THR A 126 12.44 28.49 0.05
N GLY A 127 12.24 27.98 1.26
CA GLY A 127 11.89 28.79 2.44
C GLY A 127 13.03 29.66 2.95
N ASP A 128 14.26 29.16 2.85
CA ASP A 128 15.46 29.85 3.38
C ASP A 128 15.88 31.06 2.54
N VAL A 129 15.44 31.12 1.26
CA VAL A 129 15.74 32.26 0.35
C VAL A 129 14.80 33.44 0.58
N SER A 130 13.62 33.23 1.20
CA SER A 130 12.63 34.29 1.43
C SER A 130 12.91 35.14 2.67
N ASP A 131 13.74 34.68 3.59
CA ASP A 131 14.05 35.35 4.86
C ASP A 131 15.39 36.12 4.84
N ALA A 132 15.95 36.39 3.65
CA ALA A 132 17.11 37.28 3.55
C ALA A 132 16.68 38.69 3.98
N PRO A 133 17.32 39.29 5.03
CA PRO A 133 16.99 40.63 5.48
C PRO A 133 17.24 41.62 4.35
N GLU A 134 16.21 42.39 3.98
CA GLU A 134 16.38 43.58 3.16
C GLU A 134 17.28 44.52 3.94
N GLU A 135 18.56 44.61 3.54
CA GLU A 135 19.46 45.64 4.02
C GLU A 135 18.90 46.99 3.52
N HIS A 136 18.21 47.68 4.42
CA HIS A 136 17.88 49.10 4.25
C HIS A 136 19.18 49.94 4.40
N GLU A 137 19.67 50.43 3.27
CA GLU A 137 20.57 51.62 3.23
C GLU A 137 19.77 52.89 3.44
#